data_47635fe632c9bf2e9a0ad17275688aca
#
_entry.id   47635fe632c9bf2e9a0ad17275688aca
#
_cell.length_a   1.000
_cell.length_b   1.000
_cell.length_c   1.000
_cell.angle_alpha   90.00
_cell.angle_beta   90.00
_cell.angle_gamma   90.00
#
_symmetry.space_group_name_H-M   'P 1'
#
loop_
_entity.id
_entity.type
_entity.pdbx_description
1 polymer ?
#
loop_
_entity_poly.entity_id
_entity_poly.type
_entity_poly.pdbx_seq_one_letter_code
_entity_poly.pdbx_strand_id
1 'polypeptide(L)'
;MILLTLRDLRFRLVRFVVVVFLGAVVFALLFVMTGLVEQLNSEPFKTLDGIGASAWVLPAGVNGPFTASSTMPAATVGAVVADAVGPVVTSRSSLTADGLAEEVVVIGHDTGGLGSPETASGRAAEANGEVVLDETLDIDVGATVNLGGAPFTVVGTTRDTTLLAGVPLVFTTTTDAQDLVFRSRDVISAVLVDGEVTSVPEGMKLMTIDDIGQDTLRPLDGAIASIDLVRFLLWIVAAVIIGSVVYLSALERQRDFAVLKAIGTSNRTLLASLALQAVLVALGAVALAAIIQIFLVPAFPLKVTVPDRAFWQLPLLAVVVALLAGAVGMRRVARADPAAAFAGAGG
;
A
#
# COMPACT_ATOMS: atom_id res chain seq x y z
N MET A 1 -31.40 13.53 24.62
CA MET A 1 -30.83 12.24 24.17
C MET A 1 -29.33 12.21 24.21
N ILE A 2 -28.62 13.13 23.54
CA ILE A 2 -27.14 13.21 23.54
C ILE A 2 -26.57 13.31 24.96
N LEU A 3 -27.17 14.11 25.83
CA LEU A 3 -26.78 14.27 27.25
C LEU A 3 -26.93 12.97 28.07
N LEU A 4 -27.97 12.16 27.82
CA LEU A 4 -28.13 10.84 28.46
C LEU A 4 -27.07 9.85 28.00
N THR A 5 -26.77 9.81 26.72
CA THR A 5 -25.71 8.91 26.16
C THR A 5 -24.31 9.32 26.66
N LEU A 6 -24.02 10.61 26.73
CA LEU A 6 -22.75 11.13 27.27
C LEU A 6 -22.59 10.89 28.77
N ARG A 7 -23.66 11.03 29.56
CA ARG A 7 -23.66 10.80 31.01
C ARG A 7 -23.44 9.32 31.33
N ASP A 8 -23.96 8.46 30.51
CA ASP A 8 -23.84 7.01 30.61
C ASP A 8 -22.43 6.52 30.24
N LEU A 9 -21.84 7.09 29.17
CA LEU A 9 -20.42 6.90 28.83
C LEU A 9 -19.51 7.24 30.02
N ARG A 10 -19.83 8.29 30.76
CA ARG A 10 -19.04 8.72 31.93
C ARG A 10 -19.16 7.77 33.13
N PHE A 11 -20.29 7.09 33.30
CA PHE A 11 -20.50 6.16 34.43
C PHE A 11 -19.82 4.80 34.22
N ARG A 12 -19.54 4.42 32.93
CA ARG A 12 -18.90 3.14 32.53
C ARG A 12 -17.61 3.34 31.72
N LEU A 13 -16.89 4.42 31.99
CA LEU A 13 -15.72 4.85 31.23
C LEU A 13 -14.70 3.75 30.98
N VAL A 14 -14.37 2.94 31.99
CA VAL A 14 -13.34 1.88 31.87
C VAL A 14 -13.70 0.89 30.77
N ARG A 15 -14.96 0.44 30.70
CA ARG A 15 -15.41 -0.50 29.69
C ARG A 15 -15.37 0.10 28.28
N PHE A 16 -15.81 1.35 28.11
CA PHE A 16 -15.78 2.04 26.84
C PHE A 16 -14.34 2.28 26.37
N VAL A 17 -13.46 2.68 27.28
CA VAL A 17 -12.04 2.87 27.00
C VAL A 17 -11.39 1.57 26.52
N VAL A 18 -11.64 0.44 27.19
CA VAL A 18 -11.11 -0.87 26.79
C VAL A 18 -11.59 -1.25 25.38
N VAL A 19 -12.86 -1.05 25.09
CA VAL A 19 -13.43 -1.40 23.78
C VAL A 19 -12.95 -0.47 22.68
N VAL A 20 -12.91 0.83 22.95
CA VAL A 20 -12.34 1.81 22.01
C VAL A 20 -10.88 1.47 21.73
N PHE A 21 -10.11 1.10 22.76
CA PHE A 21 -8.72 0.69 22.59
C PHE A 21 -8.57 -0.59 21.75
N LEU A 22 -9.36 -1.64 22.04
CA LEU A 22 -9.36 -2.88 21.24
C LEU A 22 -9.77 -2.60 19.78
N GLY A 23 -10.81 -1.81 19.59
CA GLY A 23 -11.21 -1.37 18.25
C GLY A 23 -10.13 -0.55 17.56
N ALA A 24 -9.46 0.33 18.29
CA ALA A 24 -8.38 1.16 17.76
C ALA A 24 -7.19 0.34 17.27
N VAL A 25 -6.81 -0.73 17.97
CA VAL A 25 -5.76 -1.64 17.49
C VAL A 25 -6.16 -2.29 16.16
N VAL A 26 -7.41 -2.76 16.03
CA VAL A 26 -7.90 -3.36 14.79
C VAL A 26 -7.94 -2.34 13.65
N PHE A 27 -8.42 -1.13 13.90
CA PHE A 27 -8.45 -0.06 12.90
C PHE A 27 -7.05 0.45 12.56
N ALA A 28 -6.10 0.45 13.50
CA ALA A 28 -4.70 0.79 13.21
C ALA A 28 -4.06 -0.22 12.25
N LEU A 29 -4.33 -1.53 12.46
CA LEU A 29 -3.92 -2.55 11.50
C LEU A 29 -4.61 -2.37 10.14
N LEU A 30 -5.89 -1.96 10.10
CA LEU A 30 -6.56 -1.63 8.84
C LEU A 30 -5.91 -0.45 8.12
N PHE A 31 -5.46 0.58 8.83
CA PHE A 31 -4.68 1.68 8.24
C PHE A 31 -3.38 1.17 7.63
N VAL A 32 -2.61 0.37 8.38
CA VAL A 32 -1.35 -0.20 7.90
C VAL A 32 -1.56 -1.10 6.69
N MET A 33 -2.52 -2.04 6.74
CA MET A 33 -2.82 -2.93 5.61
C MET A 33 -3.32 -2.15 4.38
N THR A 34 -4.08 -1.07 4.59
CA THR A 34 -4.52 -0.20 3.49
C THR A 34 -3.33 0.53 2.88
N GLY A 35 -2.43 1.04 3.72
CA GLY A 35 -1.21 1.71 3.26
C GLY A 35 -0.24 0.76 2.55
N LEU A 36 -0.15 -0.49 3.00
CA LEU A 36 0.69 -1.50 2.36
C LEU A 36 0.18 -1.85 0.95
N VAL A 37 -1.12 -2.10 0.79
CA VAL A 37 -1.71 -2.34 -0.54
C VAL A 37 -1.53 -1.14 -1.45
N GLU A 38 -1.72 0.09 -0.93
CA GLU A 38 -1.49 1.31 -1.70
C GLU A 38 -0.05 1.44 -2.16
N GLN A 39 0.91 1.18 -1.26
CA GLN A 39 2.34 1.21 -1.59
C GLN A 39 2.66 0.20 -2.70
N LEU A 40 2.26 -1.07 -2.53
CA LEU A 40 2.51 -2.11 -3.52
C LEU A 40 1.92 -1.78 -4.89
N ASN A 41 0.69 -1.26 -4.93
CA ASN A 41 0.03 -0.92 -6.19
C ASN A 41 0.58 0.35 -6.85
N SER A 42 1.07 1.33 -6.09
CA SER A 42 1.55 2.60 -6.64
C SER A 42 3.04 2.61 -6.96
N GLU A 43 3.82 1.75 -6.32
CA GLU A 43 5.27 1.70 -6.44
C GLU A 43 5.76 1.55 -7.90
N PRO A 44 5.30 0.57 -8.71
CA PRO A 44 5.79 0.41 -10.07
C PRO A 44 5.53 1.64 -10.94
N PHE A 45 4.35 2.24 -10.81
CA PHE A 45 3.98 3.40 -11.63
C PHE A 45 4.82 4.63 -11.29
N LYS A 46 5.06 4.90 -10.00
CA LYS A 46 5.91 6.02 -9.57
C LYS A 46 7.35 5.86 -10.06
N THR A 47 7.87 4.64 -9.94
CA THR A 47 9.25 4.34 -10.39
C THR A 47 9.37 4.44 -11.91
N LEU A 48 8.39 3.93 -12.66
CA LEU A 48 8.38 4.02 -14.12
C LEU A 48 8.24 5.45 -14.63
N ASP A 49 7.40 6.27 -13.99
CA ASP A 49 7.29 7.70 -14.29
C ASP A 49 8.63 8.42 -14.11
N GLY A 50 9.40 8.05 -13.08
CA GLY A 50 10.73 8.59 -12.80
C GLY A 50 11.83 8.20 -13.84
N ILE A 51 11.59 7.15 -14.65
CA ILE A 51 12.50 6.75 -15.74
C ILE A 51 12.38 7.69 -16.96
N GLY A 52 11.30 8.46 -17.06
CA GLY A 52 11.12 9.48 -18.08
C GLY A 52 10.89 8.94 -19.51
N ALA A 53 10.30 7.75 -19.63
CA ALA A 53 9.88 7.16 -20.90
C ALA A 53 8.37 6.94 -20.89
N SER A 54 7.69 7.26 -21.98
CA SER A 54 6.23 7.06 -22.12
C SER A 54 5.84 5.63 -22.47
N ALA A 55 6.74 4.88 -23.12
CA ALA A 55 6.56 3.48 -23.45
C ALA A 55 7.89 2.76 -23.68
N TRP A 56 7.85 1.42 -23.73
CA TRP A 56 9.00 0.56 -23.95
C TRP A 56 8.73 -0.40 -25.10
N VAL A 57 9.72 -0.63 -25.94
CA VAL A 57 9.68 -1.63 -27.00
C VAL A 57 10.45 -2.87 -26.56
N LEU A 58 9.75 -4.02 -26.56
CA LEU A 58 10.28 -5.33 -26.17
C LEU A 58 9.99 -6.38 -27.24
N PRO A 59 10.70 -7.53 -27.24
CA PRO A 59 10.33 -8.68 -28.05
C PRO A 59 8.91 -9.14 -27.75
N ALA A 60 8.12 -9.47 -28.76
CA ALA A 60 6.71 -9.82 -28.63
C ALA A 60 6.45 -11.01 -27.68
N GLY A 61 7.41 -11.92 -27.52
CA GLY A 61 7.33 -13.08 -26.63
C GLY A 61 7.66 -12.81 -25.16
N VAL A 62 8.10 -11.61 -24.79
CA VAL A 62 8.45 -11.23 -23.42
C VAL A 62 7.29 -10.55 -22.75
N ASN A 63 6.92 -10.93 -21.53
CA ASN A 63 5.79 -10.32 -20.83
C ASN A 63 6.08 -8.87 -20.40
N GLY A 64 7.19 -8.62 -19.68
CA GLY A 64 7.60 -7.29 -19.26
C GLY A 64 9.10 -7.23 -18.93
N PRO A 65 9.67 -6.03 -18.77
CA PRO A 65 11.12 -5.84 -18.62
C PRO A 65 11.66 -6.24 -17.25
N PHE A 66 10.79 -6.37 -16.23
CA PHE A 66 11.18 -6.67 -14.83
C PHE A 66 10.76 -8.06 -14.36
N THR A 67 9.85 -8.71 -15.09
CA THR A 67 9.29 -10.03 -14.74
C THR A 67 9.87 -11.16 -15.57
N ALA A 68 10.48 -10.85 -16.72
CA ALA A 68 11.12 -11.81 -17.59
C ALA A 68 12.45 -11.25 -18.14
N SER A 69 13.40 -12.13 -18.42
CA SER A 69 14.62 -11.73 -19.11
C SER A 69 14.29 -11.35 -20.55
N SER A 70 14.70 -10.18 -20.97
CA SER A 70 14.54 -9.67 -22.32
C SER A 70 15.91 -9.43 -22.96
N THR A 71 16.04 -9.87 -24.19
CA THR A 71 17.27 -9.65 -24.96
C THR A 71 16.93 -9.35 -26.42
N MET A 72 17.54 -8.30 -26.96
CA MET A 72 17.42 -7.94 -28.36
C MET A 72 18.74 -7.32 -28.87
N PRO A 73 19.00 -7.31 -30.19
CA PRO A 73 20.17 -6.61 -30.73
C PRO A 73 20.10 -5.11 -30.43
N ALA A 74 21.22 -4.51 -30.02
CA ALA A 74 21.31 -3.07 -29.77
C ALA A 74 20.97 -2.23 -31.01
N ALA A 75 21.22 -2.77 -32.21
CA ALA A 75 20.83 -2.14 -33.47
C ALA A 75 19.31 -1.90 -33.62
N THR A 76 18.47 -2.58 -32.82
CA THR A 76 17.02 -2.39 -32.81
C THR A 76 16.62 -0.95 -32.43
N VAL A 77 17.43 -0.25 -31.63
CA VAL A 77 17.20 1.16 -31.26
C VAL A 77 17.03 2.03 -32.51
N GLY A 78 17.92 1.86 -33.51
CA GLY A 78 17.83 2.61 -34.77
C GLY A 78 16.68 2.22 -35.71
N ALA A 79 15.98 1.10 -35.43
CA ALA A 79 14.85 0.63 -36.20
C ALA A 79 13.49 1.07 -35.60
N VAL A 80 13.47 1.57 -34.36
CA VAL A 80 12.28 2.17 -33.72
C VAL A 80 12.20 3.63 -34.13
N VAL A 81 11.05 4.06 -34.60
CA VAL A 81 10.81 5.46 -35.01
C VAL A 81 9.84 6.10 -34.03
N ALA A 82 10.37 7.00 -33.20
CA ALA A 82 9.62 7.80 -32.22
C ALA A 82 10.30 9.15 -32.03
N ASP A 83 9.67 10.08 -31.29
CA ASP A 83 10.22 11.41 -31.01
C ASP A 83 11.55 11.33 -30.27
N ALA A 84 11.64 10.44 -29.26
CA ALA A 84 12.89 10.11 -28.59
C ALA A 84 12.97 8.60 -28.36
N VAL A 85 14.20 8.07 -28.51
CA VAL A 85 14.51 6.64 -28.30
C VAL A 85 15.81 6.50 -27.54
N GLY A 86 15.92 5.47 -26.72
CA GLY A 86 17.14 5.14 -25.99
C GLY A 86 17.23 3.66 -25.65
N PRO A 87 18.44 3.07 -25.63
CA PRO A 87 18.62 1.70 -25.16
C PRO A 87 18.42 1.63 -23.66
N VAL A 88 17.93 0.48 -23.19
CA VAL A 88 17.91 0.16 -21.76
C VAL A 88 18.32 -1.28 -21.53
N VAL A 89 19.13 -1.48 -20.50
CA VAL A 89 19.49 -2.80 -19.99
C VAL A 89 18.91 -2.96 -18.61
N THR A 90 18.06 -3.96 -18.41
CA THR A 90 17.45 -4.26 -17.12
C THR A 90 17.86 -5.65 -16.66
N SER A 91 18.25 -5.79 -15.40
CA SER A 91 18.53 -7.10 -14.79
C SER A 91 18.44 -7.03 -13.27
N ARG A 92 18.14 -8.17 -12.67
CA ARG A 92 18.37 -8.34 -11.23
C ARG A 92 19.82 -8.64 -10.97
N SER A 93 20.37 -8.06 -9.93
CA SER A 93 21.75 -8.25 -9.51
C SER A 93 21.86 -8.19 -7.98
N SER A 94 23.05 -8.46 -7.47
CA SER A 94 23.35 -8.28 -6.05
C SER A 94 24.31 -7.11 -5.90
N LEU A 95 23.99 -6.19 -5.01
CA LEU A 95 24.85 -5.10 -4.58
C LEU A 95 25.39 -5.46 -3.20
N THR A 96 26.71 -5.40 -3.04
CA THR A 96 27.37 -5.68 -1.77
C THR A 96 28.09 -4.42 -1.28
N ALA A 97 27.75 -3.99 -0.09
CA ALA A 97 28.40 -2.91 0.65
C ALA A 97 28.65 -3.37 2.09
N ASP A 98 29.82 -3.08 2.65
CA ASP A 98 30.19 -3.42 4.04
C ASP A 98 29.96 -4.90 4.41
N GLY A 99 30.05 -5.80 3.44
CA GLY A 99 29.86 -7.25 3.64
C GLY A 99 28.38 -7.70 3.67
N LEU A 100 27.44 -6.79 3.50
CA LEU A 100 26.01 -7.10 3.34
C LEU A 100 25.66 -7.11 1.86
N ALA A 101 24.94 -8.14 1.43
CA ALA A 101 24.48 -8.30 0.06
C ALA A 101 22.97 -8.07 -0.02
N GLU A 102 22.56 -7.16 -0.89
CA GLU A 102 21.16 -6.85 -1.15
C GLU A 102 20.81 -7.11 -2.61
N GLU A 103 19.57 -7.58 -2.86
CA GLU A 103 19.06 -7.73 -4.22
C GLU A 103 18.67 -6.36 -4.75
N VAL A 104 19.08 -6.06 -5.99
CA VAL A 104 18.79 -4.79 -6.66
C VAL A 104 18.36 -5.04 -8.11
N VAL A 105 17.63 -4.08 -8.67
CA VAL A 105 17.35 -4.04 -10.11
C VAL A 105 18.28 -3.02 -10.77
N VAL A 106 19.11 -3.48 -11.68
CA VAL A 106 20.01 -2.63 -12.45
C VAL A 106 19.29 -2.06 -13.65
N ILE A 107 19.41 -0.74 -13.86
CA ILE A 107 18.95 0.00 -15.03
C ILE A 107 20.17 0.63 -15.69
N GLY A 108 20.57 0.10 -16.84
CA GLY A 108 21.60 0.72 -17.69
C GLY A 108 20.93 1.66 -18.70
N HIS A 109 21.33 2.93 -18.73
CA HIS A 109 20.80 3.95 -19.62
C HIS A 109 21.89 4.76 -20.28
N ASP A 110 21.59 5.42 -21.39
CA ASP A 110 22.54 6.34 -22.04
C ASP A 110 22.66 7.65 -21.24
N THR A 111 23.87 8.18 -21.19
CA THR A 111 24.20 9.42 -20.48
C THR A 111 23.38 10.59 -21.03
N GLY A 112 22.56 11.22 -20.15
CA GLY A 112 21.68 12.33 -20.51
C GLY A 112 20.54 11.97 -21.46
N GLY A 113 20.33 10.65 -21.74
CA GLY A 113 19.23 10.11 -22.54
C GLY A 113 18.03 9.69 -21.69
N LEU A 114 17.08 9.01 -22.35
CA LEU A 114 15.95 8.37 -21.67
C LEU A 114 16.46 7.33 -20.65
N GLY A 115 15.79 7.23 -19.53
CA GLY A 115 16.19 6.30 -18.45
C GLY A 115 17.16 6.89 -17.45
N SER A 116 17.67 8.11 -17.66
CA SER A 116 18.50 8.81 -16.67
C SER A 116 17.63 9.24 -15.49
N PRO A 117 17.96 8.83 -14.24
CA PRO A 117 17.13 9.11 -13.09
C PRO A 117 17.23 10.57 -12.68
N GLU A 118 16.13 11.10 -12.10
CA GLU A 118 16.19 12.33 -11.31
C GLU A 118 16.90 12.04 -9.99
N THR A 119 18.01 12.71 -9.72
CA THR A 119 18.82 12.49 -8.51
C THR A 119 18.33 13.33 -7.35
N ALA A 120 18.19 12.72 -6.17
CA ALA A 120 17.88 13.42 -4.91
C ALA A 120 19.15 14.10 -4.33
N SER A 121 20.33 13.47 -4.52
CA SER A 121 21.63 14.05 -4.18
C SER A 121 22.69 13.60 -5.18
N GLY A 122 23.78 14.36 -5.29
CA GLY A 122 24.84 14.06 -6.23
C GLY A 122 24.47 14.34 -7.69
N ARG A 123 24.83 13.44 -8.60
CA ARG A 123 24.59 13.54 -10.05
C ARG A 123 24.25 12.17 -10.65
N ALA A 124 23.74 12.15 -11.86
CA ALA A 124 23.58 10.92 -12.64
C ALA A 124 24.94 10.26 -12.98
N ALA A 125 24.92 8.97 -13.27
CA ALA A 125 26.09 8.25 -13.75
C ALA A 125 26.40 8.67 -15.20
N GLU A 126 27.62 9.17 -15.43
CA GLU A 126 28.07 9.66 -16.73
C GLU A 126 29.26 8.90 -17.25
N ALA A 127 30.03 8.27 -16.37
CA ALA A 127 31.23 7.51 -16.72
C ALA A 127 31.08 6.04 -16.29
N ASN A 128 31.89 5.18 -16.93
CA ASN A 128 31.96 3.78 -16.56
C ASN A 128 32.47 3.61 -15.12
N GLY A 129 31.87 2.66 -14.39
CA GLY A 129 32.18 2.41 -12.99
C GLY A 129 31.44 3.35 -12.02
N GLU A 130 30.48 4.12 -12.50
CA GLU A 130 29.61 4.99 -11.67
C GLU A 130 28.22 4.40 -11.50
N VAL A 131 27.65 4.58 -10.32
CA VAL A 131 26.28 4.17 -10.03
C VAL A 131 25.52 5.25 -9.25
N VAL A 132 24.20 5.29 -9.47
CA VAL A 132 23.24 6.03 -8.67
C VAL A 132 22.37 5.01 -7.97
N LEU A 133 22.21 5.14 -6.65
CA LEU A 133 21.50 4.20 -5.79
C LEU A 133 20.22 4.80 -5.25
N ASP A 134 19.21 3.97 -4.94
CA ASP A 134 18.08 4.45 -4.15
C ASP A 134 18.51 4.70 -2.70
N GLU A 135 18.00 5.77 -2.08
CA GLU A 135 18.33 6.18 -0.70
C GLU A 135 17.97 5.11 0.36
N THR A 136 17.14 4.12 0.01
CA THR A 136 16.81 3.00 0.92
C THR A 136 17.98 2.08 1.22
N LEU A 137 19.02 2.11 0.39
CA LEU A 137 20.25 1.34 0.60
C LEU A 137 21.19 1.95 1.67
N ASP A 138 20.91 3.19 2.12
CA ASP A 138 21.67 3.92 3.16
C ASP A 138 23.20 3.96 2.90
N ILE A 139 23.58 4.21 1.63
CA ILE A 139 24.98 4.27 1.17
C ILE A 139 25.28 5.70 0.70
N ASP A 140 26.34 6.28 1.25
CA ASP A 140 26.75 7.65 0.95
C ASP A 140 27.32 7.83 -0.45
N VAL A 141 27.10 9.01 -1.03
CA VAL A 141 27.77 9.44 -2.26
C VAL A 141 29.29 9.50 -2.05
N GLY A 142 30.05 8.90 -2.98
CA GLY A 142 31.49 8.74 -2.90
C GLY A 142 31.94 7.37 -2.35
N ALA A 143 31.04 6.57 -1.82
CA ALA A 143 31.35 5.20 -1.40
C ALA A 143 31.63 4.29 -2.60
N THR A 144 32.37 3.22 -2.33
CA THR A 144 32.59 2.15 -3.32
C THR A 144 31.78 0.93 -2.96
N VAL A 145 30.99 0.43 -3.89
CA VAL A 145 30.14 -0.75 -3.75
C VAL A 145 30.54 -1.82 -4.76
N ASN A 146 30.19 -3.07 -4.47
CA ASN A 146 30.36 -4.16 -5.43
C ASN A 146 29.01 -4.50 -6.05
N LEU A 147 28.85 -4.26 -7.34
CA LEU A 147 27.64 -4.57 -8.10
C LEU A 147 27.91 -5.72 -9.06
N GLY A 148 27.24 -6.86 -8.87
CA GLY A 148 27.41 -8.02 -9.74
C GLY A 148 28.83 -8.58 -9.82
N GLY A 149 29.68 -8.35 -8.81
CA GLY A 149 31.04 -8.78 -8.74
C GLY A 149 32.09 -7.75 -9.23
N ALA A 150 31.66 -6.56 -9.67
CA ALA A 150 32.53 -5.47 -10.10
C ALA A 150 32.42 -4.24 -9.16
N PRO A 151 33.51 -3.50 -8.92
CA PRO A 151 33.49 -2.30 -8.09
C PRO A 151 32.93 -1.11 -8.84
N PHE A 152 32.08 -0.34 -8.16
CA PHE A 152 31.46 0.90 -8.65
C PHE A 152 31.56 1.99 -7.62
N THR A 153 31.60 3.24 -8.06
CA THR A 153 31.55 4.43 -7.21
C THR A 153 30.17 5.02 -7.22
N VAL A 154 29.60 5.26 -6.04
CA VAL A 154 28.31 5.93 -5.89
C VAL A 154 28.47 7.42 -6.17
N VAL A 155 27.79 7.93 -7.20
CA VAL A 155 27.90 9.34 -7.62
C VAL A 155 26.63 10.14 -7.34
N GLY A 156 25.55 9.48 -7.00
CA GLY A 156 24.29 10.13 -6.63
C GLY A 156 23.32 9.15 -5.97
N THR A 157 22.23 9.70 -5.45
CA THR A 157 21.11 8.92 -4.92
C THR A 157 19.80 9.34 -5.55
N THR A 158 18.87 8.41 -5.63
CA THR A 158 17.46 8.65 -6.01
C THR A 158 16.57 8.48 -4.81
N ARG A 159 15.32 8.88 -4.93
CA ARG A 159 14.31 8.73 -3.89
C ARG A 159 13.11 7.96 -4.41
N ASP A 160 12.69 6.96 -3.61
CA ASP A 160 11.49 6.16 -3.89
C ASP A 160 11.54 5.42 -5.25
N THR A 161 12.73 5.08 -5.72
CA THR A 161 12.95 4.30 -6.94
C THR A 161 13.12 2.82 -6.59
N THR A 162 12.01 2.20 -6.17
CA THR A 162 11.95 0.77 -5.83
C THR A 162 10.91 0.07 -6.69
N LEU A 163 11.04 -1.25 -6.85
CA LEU A 163 10.11 -2.14 -7.54
C LEU A 163 9.92 -3.44 -6.76
N LEU A 164 8.87 -4.20 -7.10
CA LEU A 164 8.66 -5.56 -6.59
C LEU A 164 8.65 -5.66 -5.07
N ALA A 165 7.92 -4.76 -4.42
CA ALA A 165 7.78 -4.64 -2.97
C ALA A 165 9.05 -4.15 -2.24
N GLY A 166 9.69 -3.14 -2.78
CA GLY A 166 10.78 -2.44 -2.14
C GLY A 166 12.18 -2.83 -2.60
N VAL A 167 12.32 -3.61 -3.68
CA VAL A 167 13.65 -3.88 -4.27
C VAL A 167 14.18 -2.60 -4.89
N PRO A 168 15.35 -2.08 -4.42
CA PRO A 168 15.89 -0.80 -4.91
C PRO A 168 16.42 -0.90 -6.33
N LEU A 169 16.27 0.21 -7.08
CA LEU A 169 16.89 0.38 -8.38
C LEU A 169 18.30 0.95 -8.24
N VAL A 170 19.17 0.50 -9.13
CA VAL A 170 20.52 0.98 -9.31
C VAL A 170 20.69 1.41 -10.76
N PHE A 171 21.03 2.66 -10.98
CA PHE A 171 21.22 3.21 -12.30
C PHE A 171 22.70 3.30 -12.63
N THR A 172 23.07 2.90 -13.84
CA THR A 172 24.43 2.95 -14.34
C THR A 172 24.42 3.21 -15.86
N THR A 173 25.58 3.31 -16.50
CA THR A 173 25.64 3.47 -17.94
C THR A 173 25.17 2.22 -18.69
N THR A 174 24.61 2.37 -19.90
CA THR A 174 24.27 1.22 -20.78
C THR A 174 25.46 0.28 -20.94
N THR A 175 26.67 0.83 -21.10
CA THR A 175 27.94 0.09 -21.28
C THR A 175 28.20 -0.82 -20.07
N ASP A 176 28.15 -0.26 -18.85
CA ASP A 176 28.43 -1.04 -17.65
C ASP A 176 27.36 -2.12 -17.41
N ALA A 177 26.11 -1.78 -17.64
CA ALA A 177 25.02 -2.76 -17.52
C ALA A 177 25.14 -3.89 -18.54
N GLN A 178 25.56 -3.59 -19.79
CA GLN A 178 25.80 -4.61 -20.80
C GLN A 178 26.98 -5.51 -20.41
N ASP A 179 28.07 -4.96 -19.88
CA ASP A 179 29.21 -5.73 -19.42
C ASP A 179 28.86 -6.62 -18.21
N LEU A 180 28.06 -6.12 -17.28
CA LEU A 180 27.55 -6.87 -16.12
C LEU A 180 26.61 -8.02 -16.50
N VAL A 181 25.64 -7.74 -17.38
CA VAL A 181 24.51 -8.65 -17.63
C VAL A 181 24.80 -9.59 -18.80
N PHE A 182 25.26 -9.05 -19.91
CA PHE A 182 25.37 -9.79 -21.17
C PHE A 182 26.82 -10.14 -21.54
N ARG A 183 27.79 -9.45 -20.95
CA ARG A 183 29.20 -9.50 -21.39
C ARG A 183 29.37 -9.25 -22.89
N SER A 184 28.50 -8.42 -23.46
CA SER A 184 28.44 -8.04 -24.86
C SER A 184 27.73 -6.70 -24.98
N ARG A 185 28.26 -5.82 -25.82
CA ARG A 185 27.70 -4.48 -26.11
C ARG A 185 26.70 -4.48 -27.27
N ASP A 186 26.47 -5.63 -27.89
CA ASP A 186 25.55 -5.76 -29.01
C ASP A 186 24.12 -6.12 -28.58
N VAL A 187 23.89 -6.22 -27.28
CA VAL A 187 22.62 -6.70 -26.71
C VAL A 187 22.09 -5.69 -25.69
N ILE A 188 20.78 -5.44 -25.76
CA ILE A 188 20.01 -4.63 -24.79
C ILE A 188 18.78 -5.40 -24.32
N SER A 189 18.13 -4.93 -23.27
CA SER A 189 16.88 -5.56 -22.76
C SER A 189 15.65 -5.01 -23.45
N ALA A 190 15.61 -3.70 -23.69
CA ALA A 190 14.48 -3.00 -24.30
C ALA A 190 14.92 -1.69 -24.96
N VAL A 191 14.03 -1.06 -25.70
CA VAL A 191 14.19 0.32 -26.18
C VAL A 191 13.17 1.18 -25.45
N LEU A 192 13.64 2.21 -24.76
CA LEU A 192 12.82 3.27 -24.20
C LEU A 192 12.35 4.17 -25.32
N VAL A 193 11.11 4.61 -25.24
CA VAL A 193 10.55 5.60 -26.19
C VAL A 193 9.78 6.67 -25.42
N ASP A 194 9.87 7.89 -25.92
CA ASP A 194 9.07 8.99 -25.43
C ASP A 194 8.44 9.75 -26.61
N GLY A 195 7.23 10.26 -26.41
CA GLY A 195 6.44 10.93 -27.46
C GLY A 195 5.69 9.98 -28.38
N GLU A 196 5.42 10.41 -29.63
CA GLU A 196 4.63 9.66 -30.61
C GLU A 196 5.47 8.57 -31.28
N VAL A 197 4.98 7.34 -31.22
CA VAL A 197 5.64 6.17 -31.83
C VAL A 197 5.03 5.92 -33.21
N THR A 198 5.83 6.13 -34.24
CA THR A 198 5.41 5.97 -35.64
C THR A 198 5.58 4.53 -36.13
N SER A 199 6.65 3.84 -35.73
CA SER A 199 6.93 2.49 -36.19
C SER A 199 7.69 1.66 -35.16
N VAL A 200 7.28 0.40 -35.02
CA VAL A 200 7.94 -0.62 -34.23
C VAL A 200 8.32 -1.79 -35.13
N PRO A 201 9.56 -2.33 -35.07
CA PRO A 201 10.01 -3.42 -35.89
C PRO A 201 9.15 -4.69 -35.74
N GLU A 202 9.11 -5.52 -36.80
CA GLU A 202 8.41 -6.79 -36.74
C GLU A 202 8.99 -7.72 -35.68
N GLY A 203 8.11 -8.42 -34.96
CA GLY A 203 8.50 -9.29 -33.84
C GLY A 203 8.74 -8.54 -32.50
N MET A 204 8.56 -7.22 -32.48
CA MET A 204 8.57 -6.40 -31.28
C MET A 204 7.16 -5.94 -30.92
N LYS A 205 6.98 -5.56 -29.66
CA LYS A 205 5.73 -4.95 -29.16
C LYS A 205 6.04 -3.68 -28.38
N LEU A 206 5.12 -2.73 -28.49
CA LEU A 206 5.12 -1.53 -27.64
C LEU A 206 4.33 -1.87 -26.37
N MET A 207 4.90 -1.53 -25.21
CA MET A 207 4.22 -1.59 -23.91
C MET A 207 4.16 -0.20 -23.32
N THR A 208 2.98 0.22 -22.92
CA THR A 208 2.79 1.47 -22.17
C THR A 208 3.30 1.34 -20.73
N ILE A 209 3.46 2.45 -20.04
CA ILE A 209 3.79 2.46 -18.61
C ILE A 209 2.75 1.66 -17.79
N ASP A 210 1.47 1.77 -18.15
CA ASP A 210 0.40 1.00 -17.51
C ASP A 210 0.56 -0.51 -17.71
N ASP A 211 0.89 -0.96 -18.93
CA ASP A 211 1.12 -2.37 -19.22
C ASP A 211 2.31 -2.93 -18.44
N ILE A 212 3.41 -2.17 -18.35
CA ILE A 212 4.60 -2.57 -17.60
C ILE A 212 4.33 -2.58 -16.10
N GLY A 213 3.64 -1.56 -15.58
CA GLY A 213 3.26 -1.48 -14.18
C GLY A 213 2.38 -2.66 -13.77
N GLN A 214 1.38 -3.00 -14.57
CA GLN A 214 0.51 -4.15 -14.32
C GLN A 214 1.28 -5.48 -14.42
N ASP A 215 2.19 -5.63 -15.40
CA ASP A 215 3.02 -6.83 -15.50
C ASP A 215 3.95 -6.98 -14.28
N THR A 216 4.52 -5.87 -13.80
CA THR A 216 5.38 -5.85 -12.60
C THR A 216 4.62 -6.24 -11.34
N LEU A 217 3.31 -5.96 -11.27
CA LEU A 217 2.45 -6.36 -10.15
C LEU A 217 2.05 -7.84 -10.15
N ARG A 218 2.03 -8.52 -11.30
CA ARG A 218 1.60 -9.93 -11.41
C ARG A 218 2.24 -10.89 -10.39
N PRO A 219 3.56 -10.85 -10.13
CA PRO A 219 4.17 -11.69 -9.11
C PRO A 219 3.64 -11.41 -7.71
N LEU A 220 3.11 -10.21 -7.45
CA LEU A 220 2.58 -9.77 -6.17
C LEU A 220 1.07 -9.99 -6.01
N ASP A 221 0.34 -10.40 -7.07
CA ASP A 221 -1.11 -10.61 -7.03
C ASP A 221 -1.56 -11.50 -5.86
N GLY A 222 -0.84 -12.61 -5.64
CA GLY A 222 -1.13 -13.52 -4.54
C GLY A 222 -0.90 -12.90 -3.16
N ALA A 223 0.12 -12.07 -3.02
CA ALA A 223 0.41 -11.35 -1.77
C ALA A 223 -0.64 -10.27 -1.52
N ILE A 224 -0.98 -9.48 -2.53
CA ILE A 224 -2.02 -8.44 -2.47
C ILE A 224 -3.38 -9.06 -2.11
N ALA A 225 -3.77 -10.16 -2.77
CA ALA A 225 -5.01 -10.88 -2.45
C ALA A 225 -5.02 -11.40 -1.00
N SER A 226 -3.87 -11.87 -0.48
CA SER A 226 -3.75 -12.31 0.91
C SER A 226 -3.91 -11.15 1.89
N ILE A 227 -3.35 -9.99 1.59
CA ILE A 227 -3.49 -8.77 2.41
C ILE A 227 -4.96 -8.30 2.38
N ASP A 228 -5.62 -8.34 1.24
CA ASP A 228 -7.05 -7.99 1.12
C ASP A 228 -7.95 -8.96 1.90
N LEU A 229 -7.63 -10.25 1.92
CA LEU A 229 -8.32 -11.21 2.79
C LEU A 229 -8.13 -10.86 4.28
N VAL A 230 -6.92 -10.52 4.71
CA VAL A 230 -6.64 -10.08 6.09
C VAL A 230 -7.44 -8.81 6.41
N ARG A 231 -7.48 -7.83 5.51
CA ARG A 231 -8.30 -6.61 5.67
C ARG A 231 -9.78 -6.94 5.84
N PHE A 232 -10.30 -7.84 5.03
CA PHE A 232 -11.69 -8.31 5.14
C PHE A 232 -11.96 -8.97 6.52
N LEU A 233 -11.05 -9.82 6.98
CA LEU A 233 -11.18 -10.45 8.31
C LEU A 233 -11.10 -9.41 9.44
N LEU A 234 -10.24 -8.41 9.34
CA LEU A 234 -10.17 -7.31 10.31
C LEU A 234 -11.48 -6.51 10.37
N TRP A 235 -12.17 -6.30 9.23
CA TRP A 235 -13.51 -5.71 9.22
C TRP A 235 -14.53 -6.56 9.96
N ILE A 236 -14.49 -7.89 9.82
CA ILE A 236 -15.37 -8.80 10.59
C ILE A 236 -15.06 -8.68 12.08
N VAL A 237 -13.79 -8.67 12.48
CA VAL A 237 -13.37 -8.52 13.87
C VAL A 237 -13.85 -7.19 14.45
N ALA A 238 -13.66 -6.08 13.71
CA ALA A 238 -14.19 -4.77 14.11
C ALA A 238 -15.71 -4.79 14.31
N ALA A 239 -16.46 -5.43 13.40
CA ALA A 239 -17.90 -5.57 13.49
C ALA A 239 -18.32 -6.37 14.73
N VAL A 240 -17.63 -7.47 15.04
CA VAL A 240 -17.87 -8.30 16.21
C VAL A 240 -17.61 -7.53 17.51
N ILE A 241 -16.49 -6.79 17.59
CA ILE A 241 -16.13 -5.97 18.76
C ILE A 241 -17.22 -4.92 19.00
N ILE A 242 -17.55 -4.11 17.99
CA ILE A 242 -18.56 -3.06 18.09
C ILE A 242 -19.94 -3.66 18.41
N GLY A 243 -20.32 -4.73 17.71
CA GLY A 243 -21.59 -5.42 17.90
C GLY A 243 -21.75 -6.00 19.32
N SER A 244 -20.67 -6.59 19.85
CA SER A 244 -20.65 -7.14 21.22
C SER A 244 -20.90 -6.08 22.28
N VAL A 245 -20.32 -4.88 22.10
CA VAL A 245 -20.52 -3.77 23.02
C VAL A 245 -21.97 -3.25 22.99
N VAL A 246 -22.49 -3.07 21.79
CA VAL A 246 -23.88 -2.65 21.62
C VAL A 246 -24.85 -3.68 22.22
N TYR A 247 -24.59 -4.96 21.97
CA TYR A 247 -25.39 -6.06 22.50
C TYR A 247 -25.37 -6.09 24.04
N LEU A 248 -24.17 -6.04 24.65
CA LEU A 248 -24.04 -6.02 26.12
C LEU A 248 -24.69 -4.78 26.73
N SER A 249 -24.49 -3.59 26.14
CA SER A 249 -25.12 -2.36 26.58
C SER A 249 -26.64 -2.44 26.51
N ALA A 250 -27.19 -3.10 25.50
CA ALA A 250 -28.61 -3.32 25.33
C ALA A 250 -29.16 -4.29 26.36
N LEU A 251 -28.45 -5.38 26.70
CA LEU A 251 -28.83 -6.34 27.73
C LEU A 251 -28.89 -5.70 29.13
N GLU A 252 -27.88 -4.94 29.49
CA GLU A 252 -27.79 -4.28 30.79
C GLU A 252 -28.89 -3.22 31.03
N ARG A 253 -29.43 -2.67 29.93
CA ARG A 253 -30.47 -1.64 29.96
C ARG A 253 -31.89 -2.17 29.69
N GLN A 254 -32.06 -3.48 29.66
CA GLN A 254 -33.40 -4.04 29.36
C GLN A 254 -34.48 -3.50 30.29
N ARG A 255 -34.20 -3.39 31.61
CA ARG A 255 -35.15 -2.84 32.59
C ARG A 255 -35.45 -1.35 32.34
N ASP A 256 -34.40 -0.56 32.06
CA ASP A 256 -34.53 0.88 31.77
C ASP A 256 -35.36 1.08 30.48
N PHE A 257 -35.15 0.25 29.48
CA PHE A 257 -35.92 0.28 28.23
C PHE A 257 -37.37 -0.14 28.43
N ALA A 258 -37.65 -1.10 29.31
CA ALA A 258 -39.02 -1.50 29.66
C ALA A 258 -39.78 -0.35 30.35
N VAL A 259 -39.12 0.34 31.30
CA VAL A 259 -39.72 1.52 31.99
C VAL A 259 -39.94 2.67 31.00
N LEU A 260 -38.96 2.98 30.13
CA LEU A 260 -39.11 4.03 29.14
C LEU A 260 -40.21 3.72 28.11
N LYS A 261 -40.40 2.45 27.73
CA LYS A 261 -41.52 2.03 26.89
C LYS A 261 -42.86 2.20 27.60
N ALA A 262 -42.94 1.87 28.91
CA ALA A 262 -44.16 2.03 29.71
C ALA A 262 -44.57 3.52 29.83
N ILE A 263 -43.62 4.45 29.82
CA ILE A 263 -43.86 5.91 29.85
C ILE A 263 -44.14 6.47 28.43
N GLY A 264 -44.15 5.60 27.37
CA GLY A 264 -44.50 6.00 25.99
C GLY A 264 -43.34 6.32 25.06
N THR A 265 -42.09 6.00 25.44
CA THR A 265 -40.95 6.21 24.54
C THR A 265 -41.01 5.24 23.36
N SER A 266 -40.84 5.75 22.13
CA SER A 266 -40.91 4.94 20.93
C SER A 266 -39.69 3.99 20.79
N ASN A 267 -39.86 2.81 20.21
CA ASN A 267 -38.81 1.88 19.90
C ASN A 267 -37.71 2.54 19.03
N ARG A 268 -38.10 3.42 18.10
CA ARG A 268 -37.17 4.14 17.22
C ARG A 268 -36.17 5.00 18.01
N THR A 269 -36.67 5.63 19.08
CA THR A 269 -35.84 6.49 19.95
C THR A 269 -34.80 5.68 20.73
N LEU A 270 -35.20 4.50 21.25
CA LEU A 270 -34.26 3.60 21.94
C LEU A 270 -33.21 3.02 21.01
N LEU A 271 -33.64 2.59 19.82
CA LEU A 271 -32.74 2.10 18.78
C LEU A 271 -31.75 3.18 18.31
N ALA A 272 -32.23 4.42 18.15
CA ALA A 272 -31.34 5.55 17.77
C ALA A 272 -30.28 5.84 18.85
N SER A 273 -30.61 5.68 20.14
CA SER A 273 -29.60 5.87 21.19
C SER A 273 -28.48 4.81 21.17
N LEU A 274 -28.86 3.55 20.90
CA LEU A 274 -27.88 2.45 20.74
C LEU A 274 -27.05 2.61 19.47
N ALA A 275 -27.67 3.03 18.36
CA ALA A 275 -26.96 3.33 17.11
C ALA A 275 -25.95 4.47 17.31
N LEU A 276 -26.36 5.55 17.98
CA LEU A 276 -25.47 6.67 18.30
C LEU A 276 -24.27 6.22 19.16
N GLN A 277 -24.53 5.36 20.15
CA GLN A 277 -23.47 4.79 20.97
C GLN A 277 -22.48 3.96 20.13
N ALA A 278 -22.97 3.10 19.23
CA ALA A 278 -22.14 2.32 18.33
C ALA A 278 -21.26 3.21 17.45
N VAL A 279 -21.84 4.25 16.88
CA VAL A 279 -21.11 5.24 16.04
C VAL A 279 -20.04 5.98 16.85
N LEU A 280 -20.36 6.43 18.06
CA LEU A 280 -19.40 7.13 18.92
C LEU A 280 -18.20 6.23 19.28
N VAL A 281 -18.45 4.95 19.61
CA VAL A 281 -17.39 3.96 19.88
C VAL A 281 -16.55 3.72 18.64
N ALA A 282 -17.18 3.52 17.48
CA ALA A 282 -16.47 3.29 16.22
C ALA A 282 -15.59 4.50 15.83
N LEU A 283 -16.14 5.71 15.87
CA LEU A 283 -15.39 6.94 15.56
C LEU A 283 -14.27 7.19 16.56
N GLY A 284 -14.50 6.94 17.86
CA GLY A 284 -13.46 7.01 18.88
C GLY A 284 -12.34 6.02 18.65
N ALA A 285 -12.67 4.79 18.24
CA ALA A 285 -11.70 3.76 17.91
C ALA A 285 -10.87 4.15 16.67
N VAL A 286 -11.50 4.63 15.60
CA VAL A 286 -10.78 5.06 14.39
C VAL A 286 -9.92 6.30 14.65
N ALA A 287 -10.40 7.27 15.44
CA ALA A 287 -9.62 8.44 15.81
C ALA A 287 -8.36 8.06 16.60
N LEU A 288 -8.49 7.14 17.56
CA LEU A 288 -7.35 6.61 18.30
C LEU A 288 -6.42 5.77 17.39
N ALA A 289 -6.99 4.99 16.46
CA ALA A 289 -6.25 4.23 15.48
C ALA A 289 -5.37 5.10 14.59
N ALA A 290 -5.89 6.27 14.17
CA ALA A 290 -5.14 7.24 13.38
C ALA A 290 -3.91 7.81 14.13
N ILE A 291 -3.92 7.78 15.46
CA ILE A 291 -2.77 8.14 16.28
C ILE A 291 -1.82 6.93 16.40
N ILE A 292 -2.36 5.73 16.69
CA ILE A 292 -1.56 4.51 16.87
C ILE A 292 -0.78 4.17 15.60
N GLN A 293 -1.38 4.34 14.41
CA GLN A 293 -0.73 4.02 13.15
C GLN A 293 0.55 4.83 12.91
N ILE A 294 0.66 6.07 13.45
CA ILE A 294 1.88 6.90 13.33
C ILE A 294 3.09 6.19 13.94
N PHE A 295 2.87 5.42 15.03
CA PHE A 295 3.91 4.64 15.69
C PHE A 295 4.07 3.25 15.10
N LEU A 296 3.02 2.70 14.50
CA LEU A 296 3.00 1.34 13.97
C LEU A 296 3.62 1.27 12.56
N VAL A 297 3.40 2.27 11.71
CA VAL A 297 3.92 2.34 10.35
C VAL A 297 5.46 2.23 10.30
N PRO A 298 6.25 3.00 11.11
CA PRO A 298 7.71 2.88 11.09
C PRO A 298 8.25 1.54 11.60
N ALA A 299 7.44 0.76 12.33
CA ALA A 299 7.83 -0.56 12.84
C ALA A 299 7.64 -1.68 11.81
N PHE A 300 7.01 -1.38 10.67
CA PHE A 300 6.80 -2.36 9.59
C PHE A 300 8.08 -2.50 8.75
N PRO A 301 8.44 -3.74 8.37
CA PRO A 301 9.68 -3.99 7.59
C PRO A 301 9.60 -3.47 6.15
N LEU A 302 8.39 -3.30 5.61
CA LEU A 302 8.16 -2.74 4.27
C LEU A 302 7.69 -1.30 4.41
N LYS A 303 8.02 -0.47 3.42
CA LYS A 303 7.50 0.90 3.34
C LYS A 303 5.97 0.87 3.25
N VAL A 304 5.31 1.60 4.13
CA VAL A 304 3.85 1.73 4.18
C VAL A 304 3.49 3.19 3.98
N THR A 305 2.80 3.48 2.89
CA THR A 305 2.30 4.83 2.61
C THR A 305 0.78 4.84 2.77
N VAL A 306 0.31 5.36 3.92
CA VAL A 306 -1.14 5.46 4.19
C VAL A 306 -1.71 6.61 3.34
N PRO A 307 -2.61 6.33 2.38
CA PRO A 307 -3.14 7.37 1.51
C PRO A 307 -4.12 8.28 2.26
N ASP A 308 -4.17 9.55 1.90
CA ASP A 308 -5.06 10.54 2.53
C ASP A 308 -6.54 10.11 2.50
N ARG A 309 -6.93 9.39 1.45
CA ARG A 309 -8.27 8.83 1.34
C ARG A 309 -8.62 7.85 2.47
N ALA A 310 -7.66 7.17 3.08
CA ALA A 310 -7.90 6.24 4.18
C ALA A 310 -8.47 6.97 5.41
N PHE A 311 -8.06 8.23 5.66
CA PHE A 311 -8.50 9.02 6.82
C PHE A 311 -9.97 9.43 6.78
N TRP A 312 -10.64 9.37 5.63
CA TRP A 312 -12.09 9.59 5.55
C TRP A 312 -12.86 8.31 5.18
N GLN A 313 -12.27 7.39 4.42
CA GLN A 313 -12.90 6.13 4.04
C GLN A 313 -13.06 5.19 5.23
N LEU A 314 -12.01 5.00 6.05
CA LEU A 314 -12.08 4.12 7.21
C LEU A 314 -13.11 4.58 8.27
N PRO A 315 -13.19 5.88 8.65
CA PRO A 315 -14.27 6.37 9.52
C PRO A 315 -15.66 6.15 8.93
N LEU A 316 -15.86 6.41 7.64
CA LEU A 316 -17.14 6.19 6.97
C LEU A 316 -17.57 4.72 7.02
N LEU A 317 -16.65 3.82 6.65
CA LEU A 317 -16.88 2.38 6.70
C LEU A 317 -17.10 1.90 8.15
N ALA A 318 -16.37 2.44 9.13
CA ALA A 318 -16.56 2.12 10.54
C ALA A 318 -17.98 2.48 11.03
N VAL A 319 -18.51 3.63 10.60
CA VAL A 319 -19.90 4.02 10.88
C VAL A 319 -20.89 3.03 10.25
N VAL A 320 -20.69 2.65 9.00
CA VAL A 320 -21.54 1.66 8.32
C VAL A 320 -21.50 0.32 9.06
N VAL A 321 -20.32 -0.18 9.39
CA VAL A 321 -20.13 -1.43 10.14
C VAL A 321 -20.78 -1.34 11.53
N ALA A 322 -20.62 -0.21 12.23
CA ALA A 322 -21.21 0.01 13.55
C ALA A 322 -22.75 -0.02 13.48
N LEU A 323 -23.33 0.60 12.46
CA LEU A 323 -24.79 0.59 12.27
C LEU A 323 -25.32 -0.82 11.92
N LEU A 324 -24.63 -1.56 11.07
CA LEU A 324 -25.01 -2.92 10.69
C LEU A 324 -24.87 -3.88 11.88
N ALA A 325 -23.74 -3.87 12.58
CA ALA A 325 -23.51 -4.69 13.77
C ALA A 325 -24.49 -4.34 14.89
N GLY A 326 -24.75 -3.04 15.09
CA GLY A 326 -25.77 -2.55 16.02
C GLY A 326 -27.17 -3.02 15.67
N ALA A 327 -27.56 -3.03 14.39
CA ALA A 327 -28.88 -3.46 13.94
C ALA A 327 -29.17 -4.94 14.27
N VAL A 328 -28.15 -5.80 14.20
CA VAL A 328 -28.28 -7.23 14.57
C VAL A 328 -28.54 -7.36 16.08
N GLY A 329 -27.79 -6.64 16.93
CA GLY A 329 -28.01 -6.62 18.38
C GLY A 329 -29.37 -6.04 18.77
N MET A 330 -29.80 -5.00 18.08
CA MET A 330 -31.07 -4.30 18.33
C MET A 330 -32.33 -5.13 18.02
N ARG A 331 -32.29 -6.02 17.02
CA ARG A 331 -33.42 -6.90 16.67
C ARG A 331 -33.84 -7.77 17.86
N ARG A 332 -32.93 -8.21 18.69
CA ARG A 332 -33.19 -9.05 19.86
C ARG A 332 -33.82 -8.24 21.01
N VAL A 333 -33.37 -6.99 21.20
CA VAL A 333 -33.92 -6.07 22.22
C VAL A 333 -35.34 -5.61 21.86
N ALA A 334 -35.59 -5.35 20.56
CA ALA A 334 -36.91 -4.96 20.10
C ALA A 334 -38.01 -6.05 20.34
N ARG A 335 -37.58 -7.33 20.37
CA ARG A 335 -38.45 -8.50 20.63
C ARG A 335 -38.59 -8.83 22.12
N ALA A 336 -37.89 -8.15 23.03
CA ALA A 336 -38.05 -8.36 24.47
C ALA A 336 -39.47 -7.93 24.94
N ASP A 337 -40.20 -8.86 25.51
CA ASP A 337 -41.56 -8.62 26.02
C ASP A 337 -41.49 -7.76 27.30
N PRO A 338 -42.18 -6.60 27.34
CA PRO A 338 -42.27 -5.80 28.55
C PRO A 338 -42.87 -6.56 29.76
N ALA A 339 -43.75 -7.53 29.51
CA ALA A 339 -44.40 -8.31 30.58
C ALA A 339 -43.40 -9.20 31.34
N ALA A 340 -42.38 -9.71 30.69
CA ALA A 340 -41.33 -10.52 31.33
C ALA A 340 -40.48 -9.74 32.34
N ALA A 341 -40.35 -8.42 32.19
CA ALA A 341 -39.64 -7.56 33.13
C ALA A 341 -40.37 -7.34 34.47
N PHE A 342 -41.68 -7.50 34.49
CA PHE A 342 -42.50 -7.35 35.69
C PHE A 342 -42.81 -8.69 36.37
N ALA A 343 -42.70 -9.81 35.65
CA ALA A 343 -42.97 -11.15 36.20
C ALA A 343 -41.90 -11.67 37.18
N GLY A 344 -40.70 -11.08 37.19
CA GLY A 344 -39.57 -11.47 38.05
C GLY A 344 -39.47 -10.72 39.37
N ALA A 345 -40.42 -9.89 39.75
CA ALA A 345 -40.40 -9.10 40.99
C ALA A 345 -41.29 -9.66 42.12
N GLY A 346 -41.80 -10.89 41.97
CA GLY A 346 -42.70 -11.55 42.93
C GLY A 346 -42.25 -12.97 43.32
N GLY A 347 -40.97 -13.14 43.68
CA GLY A 347 -40.46 -14.38 44.22
C GLY A 347 -39.35 -14.12 45.20
#